data_1d67ce44f0c2d87a83628a397cbdf93c
#
_entry.id   1d67ce44f0c2d87a83628a397cbdf93c
#
_cell.length_a   1.000
_cell.length_b   1.000
_cell.length_c   1.000
_cell.angle_alpha   90.00
_cell.angle_beta   90.00
_cell.angle_gamma   90.00
#
_symmetry.space_group_name_H-M   'P 1'
#
loop_
_entity.id
_entity.type
_entity.pdbx_description
1 polymer ?
#
loop_
_entity_poly.entity_id
_entity_poly.type
_entity_poly.pdbx_seq_one_letter_code
_entity_poly.pdbx_strand_id
1 'polypeptide(L)'
;MTIISLTPRKRTKEINRDSFRKTWRSYRLAPVALAVSAVFILSACEQNDETVSLYTNADECSQANPSKSEQCKTAYNNALKEAEKTAPKYATREACVAEFGEQQCTQPPAQAGVGQPQAQAQNSSGSFWMPLMAGYMMGRLMGGSSAPSQPLFTSKSASSPANGKFVDATGKSYGPATAGGRSMTVPKTAMAPKPATTTTITRGGFGESVAKQSAMQRSSASSSSHSSRSMGG
;
A
#
# COMPACT_ATOMS: atom_id res chain seq x y z
N MET A 1 73.29 35.59 33.00
CA MET A 1 72.21 36.60 32.70
C MET A 1 72.22 36.85 31.22
N THR A 2 71.27 36.22 30.51
CA THR A 2 71.17 36.33 29.06
C THR A 2 69.89 37.13 28.75
N ILE A 3 70.03 38.31 28.16
CA ILE A 3 68.99 39.23 27.85
C ILE A 3 68.46 38.86 26.47
N ILE A 4 67.17 38.41 26.40
CA ILE A 4 66.50 38.10 25.17
C ILE A 4 65.90 39.40 24.63
N SER A 5 66.42 39.88 23.50
CA SER A 5 65.92 41.04 22.78
C SER A 5 64.64 40.68 21.99
N LEU A 6 63.54 41.28 22.37
CA LEU A 6 62.23 41.16 21.67
C LEU A 6 62.20 42.16 20.51
N THR A 7 62.20 41.65 19.27
CA THR A 7 61.95 42.46 18.07
C THR A 7 60.49 42.79 17.92
N PRO A 8 60.11 44.05 17.61
CA PRO A 8 58.68 44.43 17.44
C PRO A 8 58.11 43.89 16.14
N ARG A 9 56.98 43.18 16.25
CA ARG A 9 56.19 42.74 15.10
C ARG A 9 55.63 43.95 14.31
N LYS A 10 55.97 44.00 13.03
CA LYS A 10 55.38 44.97 12.10
C LYS A 10 53.85 44.71 12.00
N ARG A 11 53.05 45.73 12.37
CA ARG A 11 51.59 45.70 12.13
C ARG A 11 51.35 45.69 10.63
N THR A 12 50.59 44.70 10.14
CA THR A 12 50.09 44.67 8.79
C THR A 12 49.16 45.83 8.56
N LYS A 13 49.31 46.50 7.41
CA LYS A 13 48.45 47.59 6.96
C LYS A 13 46.99 47.10 6.94
N GLU A 14 46.11 47.99 7.30
CA GLU A 14 44.65 47.83 7.31
C GLU A 14 44.16 47.20 6.01
N ILE A 15 43.54 46.05 6.11
CA ILE A 15 42.96 45.31 4.96
C ILE A 15 41.66 46.01 4.60
N ASN A 16 41.62 46.64 3.44
CA ASN A 16 40.43 47.27 2.92
C ASN A 16 39.42 46.19 2.57
N ARG A 17 38.41 46.00 3.42
CA ARG A 17 37.39 44.97 3.28
C ARG A 17 36.42 45.25 2.12
N ASP A 18 36.36 46.46 1.62
CA ASP A 18 35.41 46.82 0.54
C ASP A 18 35.87 46.31 -0.83
N SER A 19 37.16 46.03 -1.01
CA SER A 19 37.70 45.42 -2.23
C SER A 19 37.36 43.93 -2.40
N PHE A 20 36.90 43.25 -1.34
CA PHE A 20 36.45 41.84 -1.37
C PHE A 20 34.95 41.67 -1.54
N ARG A 21 34.18 42.74 -1.57
CA ARG A 21 32.78 42.67 -1.91
C ARG A 21 32.65 42.51 -3.42
N LYS A 22 32.73 41.24 -3.87
CA LYS A 22 32.30 40.83 -5.19
C LYS A 22 30.83 41.20 -5.29
N THR A 23 30.50 42.21 -6.08
CA THR A 23 29.11 42.55 -6.38
C THR A 23 28.48 41.35 -7.06
N TRP A 24 27.77 40.53 -6.31
CA TRP A 24 27.00 39.43 -6.82
C TRP A 24 25.86 40.08 -7.66
N ARG A 25 25.94 39.91 -8.97
CA ARG A 25 24.85 40.22 -9.89
C ARG A 25 23.71 39.24 -9.62
N SER A 26 22.96 39.46 -8.53
CA SER A 26 21.89 38.61 -8.05
C SER A 26 20.57 38.71 -8.82
N TYR A 27 20.54 39.48 -9.92
CA TYR A 27 19.27 39.79 -10.56
C TYR A 27 18.83 38.87 -11.71
N ARG A 28 19.61 37.85 -12.08
CA ARG A 28 19.24 37.01 -13.21
C ARG A 28 18.95 35.53 -12.85
N LEU A 29 19.17 35.12 -11.62
CA LEU A 29 18.96 33.72 -11.20
C LEU A 29 17.63 33.50 -10.44
N ALA A 30 17.01 34.58 -9.94
CA ALA A 30 15.74 34.45 -9.19
C ALA A 30 14.61 33.79 -9.99
N PRO A 31 14.34 34.15 -11.26
CA PRO A 31 13.28 33.52 -12.04
C PRO A 31 13.60 32.05 -12.39
N VAL A 32 14.87 31.72 -12.58
CA VAL A 32 15.29 30.33 -12.88
C VAL A 32 15.17 29.45 -11.65
N ALA A 33 15.55 29.93 -10.47
CA ALA A 33 15.41 29.19 -9.21
C ALA A 33 13.95 28.90 -8.86
N LEU A 34 13.04 29.86 -9.09
CA LEU A 34 11.60 29.69 -8.90
C LEU A 34 10.99 28.70 -9.91
N ALA A 35 11.44 28.73 -11.17
CA ALA A 35 10.96 27.79 -12.18
C ALA A 35 11.41 26.35 -11.87
N VAL A 36 12.65 26.14 -11.41
CA VAL A 36 13.16 24.82 -11.03
C VAL A 36 12.43 24.29 -9.80
N SER A 37 12.15 25.12 -8.79
CA SER A 37 11.38 24.73 -7.60
C SER A 37 9.95 24.28 -7.96
N ALA A 38 9.29 24.97 -8.88
CA ALA A 38 7.95 24.61 -9.33
C ALA A 38 7.90 23.24 -10.03
N VAL A 39 8.92 22.90 -10.81
CA VAL A 39 9.01 21.59 -11.47
C VAL A 39 9.17 20.47 -10.45
N PHE A 40 9.97 20.66 -9.40
CA PHE A 40 10.14 19.64 -8.35
C PHE A 40 8.87 19.41 -7.52
N ILE A 41 8.05 20.44 -7.30
CA ILE A 41 6.77 20.29 -6.56
C ILE A 41 5.74 19.53 -7.40
N LEU A 42 5.72 19.72 -8.71
CA LEU A 42 4.81 18.99 -9.61
C LEU A 42 5.17 17.49 -9.72
N SER A 43 6.45 17.13 -9.66
CA SER A 43 6.88 15.75 -9.68
C SER A 43 6.58 14.98 -8.38
N ALA A 44 6.29 15.65 -7.27
CA ALA A 44 5.98 15.03 -5.98
C ALA A 44 4.55 14.46 -5.90
N CYS A 45 3.67 14.76 -6.88
CA CYS A 45 2.31 14.24 -6.93
C CYS A 45 2.11 13.07 -7.90
N GLU A 46 3.16 12.55 -8.51
CA GLU A 46 3.06 11.36 -9.32
C GLU A 46 2.80 10.16 -8.41
N GLN A 47 1.53 9.78 -8.31
CA GLN A 47 1.15 8.50 -7.70
C GLN A 47 1.76 7.43 -8.60
N ASN A 48 2.86 6.83 -8.14
CA ASN A 48 3.50 5.72 -8.83
C ASN A 48 2.51 4.56 -8.91
N ASP A 49 1.83 4.46 -10.03
CA ASP A 49 0.95 3.34 -10.34
C ASP A 49 1.76 2.09 -10.64
N GLU A 50 1.28 0.96 -10.19
CA GLU A 50 1.90 -0.34 -10.41
C GLU A 50 0.98 -1.25 -11.21
N THR A 51 1.53 -1.95 -12.20
CA THR A 51 0.79 -2.98 -12.90
C THR A 51 0.83 -4.26 -12.10
N VAL A 52 -0.33 -4.78 -11.74
CA VAL A 52 -0.52 -6.03 -11.00
C VAL A 52 -1.32 -7.02 -11.83
N SER A 53 -1.15 -8.29 -11.52
CA SER A 53 -1.97 -9.37 -12.09
C SER A 53 -2.79 -10.03 -11.00
N LEU A 54 -4.04 -10.35 -11.31
CA LEU A 54 -4.99 -10.99 -10.41
C LEU A 54 -5.16 -12.44 -10.80
N TYR A 55 -5.03 -13.33 -9.85
CA TYR A 55 -5.19 -14.78 -10.02
C TYR A 55 -6.06 -15.35 -8.90
N THR A 56 -6.79 -16.43 -9.20
CA THR A 56 -7.59 -17.15 -8.19
C THR A 56 -6.73 -18.12 -7.37
N ASN A 57 -5.70 -18.69 -7.96
CA ASN A 57 -4.81 -19.66 -7.32
C ASN A 57 -3.39 -19.66 -7.94
N ALA A 58 -2.47 -20.42 -7.36
CA ALA A 58 -1.10 -20.53 -7.82
C ALA A 58 -0.97 -21.22 -9.19
N ASP A 59 -1.86 -22.14 -9.51
CA ASP A 59 -1.84 -22.89 -10.78
C ASP A 59 -2.21 -22.00 -11.96
N GLU A 60 -3.22 -21.16 -11.78
CA GLU A 60 -3.61 -20.15 -12.76
C GLU A 60 -2.45 -19.17 -13.07
N CYS A 61 -1.76 -18.69 -12.03
CA CYS A 61 -0.58 -17.89 -12.19
C CYS A 61 0.53 -18.63 -12.95
N SER A 62 0.77 -19.90 -12.61
CA SER A 62 1.80 -20.73 -13.25
C SER A 62 1.48 -21.04 -14.72
N GLN A 63 0.22 -21.23 -15.07
CA GLN A 63 -0.22 -21.38 -16.45
C GLN A 63 0.03 -20.11 -17.27
N ALA A 64 -0.26 -18.94 -16.68
CA ALA A 64 0.01 -17.65 -17.31
C ALA A 64 1.52 -17.31 -17.37
N ASN A 65 2.33 -17.88 -16.47
CA ASN A 65 3.77 -17.63 -16.36
C ASN A 65 4.56 -18.93 -16.14
N PRO A 66 4.69 -19.79 -17.16
CA PRO A 66 5.28 -21.13 -16.99
C PRO A 66 6.73 -21.13 -16.47
N SER A 67 7.52 -20.13 -16.87
CA SER A 67 8.91 -19.97 -16.40
C SER A 67 9.06 -19.47 -14.96
N LYS A 68 7.95 -19.14 -14.29
CA LYS A 68 7.94 -18.50 -12.96
C LYS A 68 7.01 -19.21 -11.98
N SER A 69 6.77 -20.51 -12.16
CA SER A 69 5.84 -21.29 -11.34
C SER A 69 6.17 -21.26 -9.85
N GLU A 70 7.45 -21.30 -9.47
CA GLU A 70 7.87 -21.21 -8.06
C GLU A 70 7.59 -19.83 -7.45
N GLN A 71 7.70 -18.76 -8.25
CA GLN A 71 7.34 -17.41 -7.79
C GLN A 71 5.83 -17.29 -7.60
N CYS A 72 5.02 -17.92 -8.46
CA CYS A 72 3.55 -17.99 -8.31
C CYS A 72 3.15 -18.69 -7.03
N LYS A 73 3.77 -19.84 -6.70
CA LYS A 73 3.54 -20.55 -5.44
C LYS A 73 3.94 -19.71 -4.22
N THR A 74 5.10 -19.07 -4.30
CA THR A 74 5.59 -18.21 -3.22
C THR A 74 4.65 -17.02 -3.00
N ALA A 75 4.23 -16.34 -4.06
CA ALA A 75 3.30 -15.22 -4.00
C ALA A 75 1.94 -15.64 -3.42
N TYR A 76 1.42 -16.79 -3.84
CA TYR A 76 0.19 -17.35 -3.29
C TYR A 76 0.30 -17.65 -1.78
N ASN A 77 1.38 -18.30 -1.37
CA ASN A 77 1.63 -18.60 0.06
C ASN A 77 1.81 -17.33 0.90
N ASN A 78 2.44 -16.31 0.36
CA ASN A 78 2.56 -15.01 1.02
C ASN A 78 1.20 -14.34 1.15
N ALA A 79 0.35 -14.39 0.11
CA ALA A 79 -1.01 -13.88 0.17
C ALA A 79 -1.87 -14.63 1.20
N LEU A 80 -1.72 -15.96 1.33
CA LEU A 80 -2.40 -16.74 2.38
C LEU A 80 -2.00 -16.27 3.78
N LYS A 81 -0.70 -16.10 4.04
CA LYS A 81 -0.21 -15.61 5.34
C LYS A 81 -0.70 -14.19 5.64
N GLU A 82 -0.80 -13.36 4.62
CA GLU A 82 -1.33 -12.01 4.77
C GLU A 82 -2.86 -12.04 4.99
N ALA A 83 -3.57 -12.96 4.33
CA ALA A 83 -5.00 -13.17 4.56
C ALA A 83 -5.31 -13.56 6.01
N GLU A 84 -4.53 -14.42 6.64
CA GLU A 84 -4.69 -14.79 8.05
C GLU A 84 -4.63 -13.57 8.99
N LYS A 85 -3.81 -12.57 8.65
CA LYS A 85 -3.66 -11.35 9.44
C LYS A 85 -4.75 -10.33 9.16
N THR A 86 -5.10 -10.15 7.89
CA THR A 86 -5.86 -9.00 7.40
C THR A 86 -7.31 -9.33 7.07
N ALA A 87 -7.68 -10.60 6.90
CA ALA A 87 -9.05 -11.01 6.62
C ALA A 87 -10.04 -10.44 7.64
N PRO A 88 -11.27 -10.11 7.21
CA PRO A 88 -12.33 -9.75 8.14
C PRO A 88 -12.62 -10.90 9.10
N LYS A 89 -12.71 -10.60 10.40
CA LYS A 89 -12.91 -11.59 11.45
C LYS A 89 -14.34 -11.51 11.98
N TYR A 90 -14.97 -12.68 12.12
CA TYR A 90 -16.35 -12.80 12.59
C TYR A 90 -16.40 -13.56 13.92
N ALA A 91 -17.26 -13.12 14.82
CA ALA A 91 -17.44 -13.76 16.12
C ALA A 91 -18.11 -15.15 15.99
N THR A 92 -18.96 -15.35 14.97
CA THR A 92 -19.66 -16.61 14.73
C THR A 92 -19.50 -17.09 13.29
N ARG A 93 -19.64 -18.41 13.09
CA ARG A 93 -19.61 -19.02 11.77
C ARG A 93 -20.75 -18.50 10.89
N GLU A 94 -21.93 -18.39 11.47
CA GLU A 94 -23.15 -17.96 10.77
C GLU A 94 -23.00 -16.55 10.20
N ALA A 95 -22.37 -15.64 10.93
CA ALA A 95 -22.11 -14.27 10.47
C ALA A 95 -21.14 -14.25 9.28
N CYS A 96 -20.09 -15.09 9.31
CA CYS A 96 -19.16 -15.26 8.19
C CYS A 96 -19.86 -15.90 6.99
N VAL A 97 -20.62 -16.98 7.20
CA VAL A 97 -21.34 -17.72 6.14
C VAL A 97 -22.38 -16.85 5.45
N ALA A 98 -23.07 -15.99 6.19
CA ALA A 98 -24.04 -15.05 5.61
C ALA A 98 -23.43 -14.09 4.58
N GLU A 99 -22.14 -13.75 4.73
CA GLU A 99 -21.42 -12.88 3.81
C GLU A 99 -20.67 -13.65 2.72
N PHE A 100 -19.96 -14.71 3.09
CA PHE A 100 -19.01 -15.40 2.19
C PHE A 100 -19.51 -16.76 1.68
N GLY A 101 -20.51 -17.36 2.29
CA GLY A 101 -21.04 -18.68 1.97
C GLY A 101 -20.41 -19.79 2.84
N GLU A 102 -21.10 -20.94 2.91
CA GLU A 102 -20.77 -22.02 3.85
C GLU A 102 -19.37 -22.58 3.73
N GLN A 103 -18.86 -22.76 2.51
CA GLN A 103 -17.55 -23.37 2.25
C GLN A 103 -16.41 -22.37 2.26
N GLN A 104 -16.71 -21.10 2.45
CA GLN A 104 -15.72 -20.03 2.40
C GLN A 104 -15.29 -19.53 3.79
N CYS A 105 -15.78 -20.12 4.86
CA CYS A 105 -15.50 -19.70 6.24
C CYS A 105 -14.72 -20.76 7.00
N THR A 106 -13.57 -20.37 7.56
CA THR A 106 -12.69 -21.22 8.35
C THR A 106 -12.27 -20.55 9.65
N GLN A 107 -11.84 -21.34 10.59
CA GLN A 107 -11.09 -20.84 11.75
C GLN A 107 -9.60 -20.84 11.40
N PRO A 108 -8.83 -19.87 11.88
CA PRO A 108 -7.38 -19.92 11.74
C PRO A 108 -6.86 -21.16 12.47
N PRO A 109 -5.79 -21.83 11.97
CA PRO A 109 -5.17 -22.90 12.68
C PRO A 109 -4.76 -22.42 14.07
N ALA A 110 -5.09 -23.19 15.11
CA ALA A 110 -4.65 -22.89 16.47
C ALA A 110 -3.11 -22.79 16.44
N GLN A 111 -2.58 -21.59 16.67
CA GLN A 111 -1.15 -21.42 16.79
C GLN A 111 -0.71 -22.18 18.05
N ALA A 112 -0.11 -23.34 17.86
CA ALA A 112 0.59 -24.06 18.91
C ALA A 112 1.66 -23.11 19.44
N GLY A 113 1.46 -22.61 20.68
CA GLY A 113 2.30 -21.62 21.30
C GLY A 113 3.75 -22.08 21.35
N VAL A 114 4.59 -21.47 20.56
CA VAL A 114 6.03 -21.41 20.83
C VAL A 114 6.22 -20.19 21.70
N GLY A 115 6.65 -20.45 22.94
CA GLY A 115 6.71 -19.50 24.03
C GLY A 115 7.30 -18.15 23.66
N GLN A 116 6.52 -17.12 23.87
CA GLN A 116 6.98 -15.76 24.07
C GLN A 116 6.41 -15.21 25.38
N PRO A 117 7.22 -14.44 26.16
CA PRO A 117 6.80 -13.95 27.45
C PRO A 117 5.61 -13.01 27.32
N GLN A 118 4.65 -13.25 28.21
CA GLN A 118 3.43 -12.46 28.40
C GLN A 118 3.72 -10.95 28.52
N ALA A 119 3.39 -10.19 27.50
CA ALA A 119 3.01 -8.81 27.64
C ALA A 119 1.53 -8.72 27.22
N GLN A 120 0.66 -8.74 28.23
CA GLN A 120 -0.74 -8.28 28.24
C GLN A 120 -1.49 -8.29 26.89
N ALA A 121 -1.78 -9.47 26.34
CA ALA A 121 -2.89 -9.65 25.43
C ALA A 121 -4.16 -9.86 26.28
N GLN A 122 -4.78 -8.78 26.69
CA GLN A 122 -6.13 -8.81 27.22
C GLN A 122 -7.08 -9.29 26.13
N ASN A 123 -7.65 -10.48 26.34
CA ASN A 123 -8.91 -10.96 25.82
C ASN A 123 -9.09 -11.03 24.29
N SER A 124 -8.46 -12.00 23.62
CA SER A 124 -9.07 -12.60 22.46
C SER A 124 -8.52 -14.01 22.16
N SER A 125 -8.60 -14.92 23.16
CA SER A 125 -8.66 -16.36 22.91
C SER A 125 -10.04 -16.77 22.39
N GLY A 126 -10.80 -15.86 21.82
CA GLY A 126 -12.05 -16.14 21.14
C GLY A 126 -11.73 -16.78 19.78
N SER A 127 -12.21 -18.02 19.54
CA SER A 127 -12.25 -18.58 18.21
C SER A 127 -13.04 -17.63 17.33
N PHE A 128 -12.39 -17.06 16.31
CA PHE A 128 -13.05 -16.25 15.29
C PHE A 128 -13.11 -17.00 13.97
N TRP A 129 -14.05 -16.61 13.14
CA TRP A 129 -14.21 -17.14 11.81
C TRP A 129 -13.74 -16.10 10.78
N MET A 130 -13.08 -16.57 9.73
CA MET A 130 -12.61 -15.70 8.66
C MET A 130 -12.88 -16.31 7.30
N PRO A 131 -13.07 -15.49 6.25
CA PRO A 131 -13.23 -15.99 4.90
C PRO A 131 -11.92 -16.56 4.36
N LEU A 132 -12.05 -17.58 3.53
CA LEU A 132 -10.97 -18.03 2.69
C LEU A 132 -10.67 -16.97 1.62
N MET A 133 -9.41 -16.89 1.23
CA MET A 133 -8.96 -16.04 0.14
C MET A 133 -9.58 -16.50 -1.19
N ALA A 134 -10.26 -15.59 -1.89
CA ALA A 134 -10.89 -15.86 -3.19
C ALA A 134 -9.92 -15.74 -4.37
N GLY A 135 -8.81 -15.05 -4.15
CA GLY A 135 -7.75 -14.83 -5.11
C GLY A 135 -6.69 -13.93 -4.52
N TYR A 136 -5.72 -13.55 -5.33
CA TYR A 136 -4.67 -12.64 -4.90
C TYR A 136 -4.21 -11.72 -6.04
N MET A 137 -3.74 -10.58 -5.63
CA MET A 137 -3.05 -9.62 -6.47
C MET A 137 -1.55 -9.89 -6.37
N MET A 138 -0.88 -9.98 -7.50
CA MET A 138 0.57 -10.14 -7.58
C MET A 138 1.17 -8.96 -8.33
N GLY A 139 2.14 -8.31 -7.71
CA GLY A 139 2.93 -7.26 -8.34
C GLY A 139 3.84 -7.83 -9.44
N ARG A 140 4.51 -6.93 -10.15
CA ARG A 140 5.39 -7.29 -11.26
C ARG A 140 6.46 -8.29 -10.80
N LEU A 141 6.60 -9.39 -11.53
CA LEU A 141 7.67 -10.36 -11.35
C LEU A 141 9.00 -9.75 -11.79
N MET A 142 9.59 -8.95 -10.93
CA MET A 142 10.96 -8.48 -11.09
C MET A 142 11.91 -9.58 -10.62
N GLY A 143 13.04 -9.78 -11.29
CA GLY A 143 13.97 -10.90 -11.15
C GLY A 143 14.53 -11.26 -9.75
N GLY A 144 13.72 -11.15 -8.71
CA GLY A 144 13.96 -11.56 -7.33
C GLY A 144 12.96 -12.62 -6.87
N SER A 145 13.28 -13.33 -5.79
CA SER A 145 12.49 -14.45 -5.25
C SER A 145 11.16 -14.06 -4.60
N SER A 146 10.79 -12.78 -4.52
CA SER A 146 9.60 -12.31 -3.83
C SER A 146 8.84 -11.29 -4.66
N ALA A 147 7.74 -11.71 -5.29
CA ALA A 147 6.75 -10.78 -5.80
C ALA A 147 5.86 -10.33 -4.63
N PRO A 148 5.64 -9.01 -4.43
CA PRO A 148 4.66 -8.54 -3.47
C PRO A 148 3.28 -9.08 -3.86
N SER A 149 2.54 -9.59 -2.89
CA SER A 149 1.22 -10.17 -3.12
C SER A 149 0.24 -9.72 -2.04
N GLN A 150 -1.02 -9.52 -2.42
CA GLN A 150 -2.09 -9.11 -1.53
C GLN A 150 -3.29 -10.04 -1.68
N PRO A 151 -3.91 -10.49 -0.57
CA PRO A 151 -5.09 -11.34 -0.63
C PRO A 151 -6.31 -10.57 -1.10
N LEU A 152 -7.17 -11.26 -1.82
CA LEU A 152 -8.46 -10.75 -2.28
C LEU A 152 -9.59 -11.67 -1.81
N PHE A 153 -10.70 -11.06 -1.45
CA PHE A 153 -11.90 -11.70 -0.98
C PHE A 153 -13.06 -11.41 -1.93
N THR A 154 -14.10 -12.24 -1.89
CA THR A 154 -15.35 -12.00 -2.62
C THR A 154 -16.53 -12.40 -1.77
N SER A 155 -17.58 -11.60 -1.75
CA SER A 155 -18.82 -11.95 -1.07
C SER A 155 -19.70 -12.85 -1.95
N LYS A 156 -20.46 -13.75 -1.32
CA LYS A 156 -21.54 -14.52 -1.92
C LYS A 156 -22.92 -13.95 -1.59
N SER A 157 -22.98 -13.01 -0.64
CA SER A 157 -24.23 -12.34 -0.28
C SER A 157 -24.69 -11.43 -1.42
N ALA A 158 -25.90 -11.66 -1.93
CA ALA A 158 -26.45 -10.86 -3.03
C ALA A 158 -26.64 -9.37 -2.68
N SER A 159 -26.81 -9.06 -1.40
CA SER A 159 -26.93 -7.69 -0.90
C SER A 159 -25.59 -6.98 -0.70
N SER A 160 -24.49 -7.72 -0.75
CA SER A 160 -23.16 -7.14 -0.53
C SER A 160 -22.61 -6.46 -1.79
N PRO A 161 -22.06 -5.24 -1.69
CA PRO A 161 -21.36 -4.60 -2.80
C PRO A 161 -20.11 -5.36 -3.27
N ALA A 162 -19.60 -6.29 -2.46
CA ALA A 162 -18.48 -7.19 -2.76
C ALA A 162 -18.93 -8.43 -3.56
N ASN A 163 -20.23 -8.62 -3.81
CA ASN A 163 -20.72 -9.79 -4.50
C ASN A 163 -20.10 -9.93 -5.89
N GLY A 164 -19.47 -11.08 -6.14
CA GLY A 164 -18.83 -11.40 -7.41
C GLY A 164 -17.65 -10.48 -7.80
N LYS A 165 -17.08 -9.72 -6.86
CA LYS A 165 -15.93 -8.83 -7.10
C LYS A 165 -14.76 -9.21 -6.22
N PHE A 166 -13.56 -9.01 -6.72
CA PHE A 166 -12.35 -9.03 -5.91
C PHE A 166 -12.25 -7.76 -5.07
N VAL A 167 -12.12 -7.92 -3.77
CA VAL A 167 -12.05 -6.85 -2.78
C VAL A 167 -10.91 -7.14 -1.82
N ASP A 168 -10.11 -6.14 -1.46
CA ASP A 168 -9.09 -6.31 -0.44
C ASP A 168 -9.67 -6.22 0.99
N ALA A 169 -8.84 -6.48 1.99
CA ALA A 169 -9.24 -6.44 3.39
C ALA A 169 -9.76 -5.07 3.85
N THR A 170 -9.44 -3.99 3.14
CA THR A 170 -9.92 -2.63 3.43
C THR A 170 -11.26 -2.30 2.78
N GLY A 171 -11.77 -3.19 1.93
CA GLY A 171 -13.02 -2.99 1.19
C GLY A 171 -12.86 -2.35 -0.19
N LYS A 172 -11.64 -2.14 -0.67
CA LYS A 172 -11.39 -1.59 -1.99
C LYS A 172 -11.63 -2.66 -3.07
N SER A 173 -12.45 -2.34 -4.07
CA SER A 173 -12.79 -3.25 -5.17
C SER A 173 -11.82 -3.15 -6.34
N TYR A 174 -11.47 -4.30 -6.91
CA TYR A 174 -10.58 -4.47 -8.07
C TYR A 174 -11.29 -5.09 -9.28
N GLY A 175 -12.62 -5.04 -9.28
CA GLY A 175 -13.46 -5.52 -10.38
C GLY A 175 -13.92 -6.97 -10.22
N PRO A 176 -14.47 -7.61 -11.28
CA PRO A 176 -15.07 -8.94 -11.21
C PRO A 176 -14.10 -10.01 -10.72
N ALA A 177 -14.57 -10.91 -9.86
CA ALA A 177 -13.85 -12.08 -9.37
C ALA A 177 -13.94 -13.23 -10.38
N THR A 178 -13.30 -13.05 -11.55
CA THR A 178 -13.27 -14.05 -12.62
C THR A 178 -11.87 -14.64 -12.74
N ALA A 179 -11.81 -15.94 -13.03
CA ALA A 179 -10.57 -16.62 -13.42
C ALA A 179 -10.01 -16.05 -14.74
N GLY A 180 -8.75 -16.33 -15.03
CA GLY A 180 -8.14 -16.02 -16.32
C GLY A 180 -7.03 -14.97 -16.30
N GLY A 181 -6.44 -14.69 -15.14
CA GLY A 181 -5.23 -13.87 -15.02
C GLY A 181 -5.38 -12.46 -15.62
N ARG A 182 -6.01 -11.53 -14.91
CA ARG A 182 -6.23 -10.18 -15.41
C ARG A 182 -5.17 -9.22 -14.88
N SER A 183 -4.55 -8.44 -15.78
CA SER A 183 -3.68 -7.34 -15.41
C SER A 183 -4.45 -6.04 -15.26
N MET A 184 -4.05 -5.23 -14.28
CA MET A 184 -4.61 -3.89 -14.06
C MET A 184 -3.57 -2.97 -13.44
N THR A 185 -3.78 -1.68 -13.59
CA THR A 185 -2.96 -0.66 -12.95
C THR A 185 -3.61 -0.23 -11.63
N VAL A 186 -2.84 -0.25 -10.56
CA VAL A 186 -3.28 0.14 -9.21
C VAL A 186 -2.28 1.11 -8.59
N PRO A 187 -2.71 2.00 -7.69
CA PRO A 187 -1.78 2.78 -6.89
C PRO A 187 -0.84 1.85 -6.10
N LYS A 188 0.42 2.19 -5.99
CA LYS A 188 1.44 1.41 -5.27
C LYS A 188 1.02 1.07 -3.83
N THR A 189 0.22 1.93 -3.21
CA THR A 189 -0.40 1.71 -1.89
C THR A 189 -1.35 0.50 -1.83
N ALA A 190 -1.85 0.03 -2.98
CA ALA A 190 -2.69 -1.17 -3.03
C ALA A 190 -1.89 -2.43 -2.70
N MET A 191 -0.59 -2.44 -3.02
CA MET A 191 0.34 -3.55 -2.76
C MET A 191 1.06 -3.42 -1.41
N ALA A 192 0.89 -2.29 -0.71
CA ALA A 192 1.46 -2.11 0.62
C ALA A 192 0.82 -3.07 1.64
N PRO A 193 1.58 -3.57 2.64
CA PRO A 193 1.04 -4.37 3.73
C PRO A 193 -0.15 -3.68 4.38
N LYS A 194 -1.23 -4.43 4.64
CA LYS A 194 -2.41 -3.92 5.30
C LYS A 194 -2.31 -4.11 6.82
N PRO A 195 -2.94 -3.23 7.62
CA PRO A 195 -2.98 -3.43 9.06
C PRO A 195 -3.69 -4.75 9.39
N ALA A 196 -3.19 -5.45 10.41
CA ALA A 196 -3.82 -6.66 10.89
C ALA A 196 -5.22 -6.35 11.46
N THR A 197 -6.19 -7.19 11.13
CA THR A 197 -7.54 -7.08 11.69
C THR A 197 -7.53 -7.58 13.13
N THR A 198 -7.75 -6.68 14.10
CA THR A 198 -7.75 -6.96 15.53
C THR A 198 -9.14 -7.10 16.12
N THR A 199 -10.16 -6.60 15.44
CA THR A 199 -11.55 -6.59 15.90
C THR A 199 -12.41 -7.54 15.08
N THR A 200 -13.38 -8.18 15.74
CA THR A 200 -14.40 -8.96 15.04
C THR A 200 -15.51 -8.04 14.54
N ILE A 201 -16.01 -8.34 13.37
CA ILE A 201 -17.14 -7.63 12.78
C ILE A 201 -18.42 -8.44 12.98
N THR A 202 -19.53 -7.74 13.05
CA THR A 202 -20.85 -8.32 13.05
C THR A 202 -21.37 -8.56 11.63
N ARG A 203 -22.53 -9.20 11.54
CA ARG A 203 -23.20 -9.47 10.28
C ARG A 203 -23.28 -8.21 9.39
N GLY A 204 -22.87 -8.33 8.13
CA GLY A 204 -22.92 -7.22 7.16
C GLY A 204 -21.78 -6.23 7.21
N GLY A 205 -20.91 -6.26 8.23
CA GLY A 205 -19.84 -5.26 8.43
C GLY A 205 -18.82 -5.18 7.30
N PHE A 206 -18.50 -6.29 6.64
CA PHE A 206 -17.62 -6.28 5.48
C PHE A 206 -18.28 -5.59 4.28
N GLY A 207 -19.52 -5.93 3.95
CA GLY A 207 -20.28 -5.27 2.89
C GLY A 207 -20.41 -3.76 3.11
N GLU A 208 -20.61 -3.33 4.37
CA GLU A 208 -20.66 -1.90 4.73
C GLU A 208 -19.30 -1.20 4.49
N SER A 209 -18.18 -1.82 4.84
CA SER A 209 -16.86 -1.26 4.57
C SER A 209 -16.60 -1.12 3.06
N VAL A 210 -17.01 -2.10 2.27
CA VAL A 210 -16.95 -2.05 0.80
C VAL A 210 -17.83 -0.92 0.23
N ALA A 211 -19.04 -0.74 0.78
CA ALA A 211 -19.93 0.35 0.36
C ALA A 211 -19.30 1.72 0.64
N LYS A 212 -18.74 1.94 1.82
CA LYS A 212 -18.04 3.18 2.19
C LYS A 212 -16.84 3.43 1.26
N GLN A 213 -16.03 2.42 1.03
CA GLN A 213 -14.86 2.54 0.16
C GLN A 213 -15.25 2.82 -1.30
N SER A 214 -16.32 2.20 -1.80
CA SER A 214 -16.85 2.45 -3.14
C SER A 214 -17.39 3.88 -3.29
N ALA A 215 -17.97 4.45 -2.24
CA ALA A 215 -18.44 5.83 -2.23
C ALA A 215 -17.26 6.81 -2.30
N MET A 216 -16.18 6.56 -1.54
CA MET A 216 -14.96 7.37 -1.60
C MET A 216 -14.28 7.30 -2.98
N GLN A 217 -14.23 6.14 -3.61
CA GLN A 217 -13.67 5.98 -4.95
C GLN A 217 -14.47 6.78 -6.01
N ARG A 218 -15.78 6.84 -5.89
CA ARG A 218 -16.64 7.64 -6.80
C ARG A 218 -16.44 9.14 -6.59
N SER A 219 -16.34 9.61 -5.36
CA SER A 219 -16.13 11.02 -5.07
C SER A 219 -14.77 11.53 -5.56
N SER A 220 -13.71 10.72 -5.44
CA SER A 220 -12.39 11.07 -5.97
C SER A 220 -12.35 11.10 -7.50
N ALA A 221 -13.08 10.21 -8.19
CA ALA A 221 -13.18 10.20 -9.64
C ALA A 221 -13.96 11.41 -10.18
N SER A 222 -15.01 11.87 -9.48
CA SER A 222 -15.79 13.04 -9.89
C SER A 222 -15.04 14.37 -9.72
N SER A 223 -14.15 14.47 -8.73
CA SER A 223 -13.35 15.68 -8.52
C SER A 223 -12.25 15.87 -9.58
N SER A 224 -11.74 14.80 -10.18
CA SER A 224 -10.75 14.88 -11.26
C SER A 224 -11.32 15.31 -12.62
N SER A 225 -12.62 15.11 -12.85
CA SER A 225 -13.27 15.45 -14.12
C SER A 225 -13.70 16.93 -14.23
N HIS A 226 -13.69 17.70 -13.13
CA HIS A 226 -14.07 19.11 -13.12
C HIS A 226 -12.90 20.07 -13.40
N SER A 227 -11.66 19.62 -13.36
CA SER A 227 -10.48 20.48 -13.58
C SER A 227 -10.15 20.74 -15.06
N SER A 228 -10.80 20.07 -16.01
CA SER A 228 -10.44 20.13 -17.43
C SER A 228 -11.36 21.02 -18.27
N ARG A 229 -12.29 21.77 -17.68
CA ARG A 229 -13.28 22.57 -18.44
C ARG A 229 -13.23 24.07 -18.20
N SER A 230 -12.13 24.64 -17.81
CA SER A 230 -12.00 26.09 -17.67
C SER A 230 -10.69 26.60 -18.27
N MET A 231 -10.56 26.51 -19.60
CA MET A 231 -9.71 27.40 -20.40
C MET A 231 -10.19 27.34 -21.85
N GLY A 232 -11.07 28.23 -22.21
CA GLY A 232 -11.56 28.45 -23.56
C GLY A 232 -12.57 29.59 -23.56
N GLY A 233 -12.06 30.80 -23.61
CA GLY A 233 -12.79 32.05 -23.79
C GLY A 233 -11.82 33.12 -24.21
#